data_77305fce170fd94316eaccbc6e619571
#
_entry.id   77305fce170fd94316eaccbc6e619571
#
_cell.length_a   1.000
_cell.length_b   1.000
_cell.length_c   1.000
_cell.angle_alpha   90.00
_cell.angle_beta   90.00
_cell.angle_gamma   90.00
#
_symmetry.space_group_name_H-M   'P 1'
#
loop_
_entity.id
_entity.type
_entity.pdbx_description
1 polymer ?
#
loop_
_entity_poly.entity_id
_entity_poly.type
_entity_poly.pdbx_seq_one_letter_code
_entity_poly.pdbx_strand_id
1 'polypeptide(L)'
;MRHLAILSKEVPFKAMILAAGRGERMRPLTDTLPKPLLQVGGKRLIEYHLGNLANAGFHEIVINHSYLGQMIETELGDGERYGVSIHYSHEPTALETAGGIAQALPLLRDGLENGLDGNPFLVVNADIYCEFNFARLLPKLRRMREDPEEILAHLVLVDNPSHHIDGDFTLNSDKVALSGEHRFTFSGIGIYQPQLFRGVAPGRAAKLSPLLHRVMALGKVSGEHYPGLWMDVGTPERLHLLNDHLTALGLS
;
A
#
# COMPACT_ATOMS: atom_id res chain seq x y z
N MET A 1 -3.90 -36.19 31.79
CA MET A 1 -4.13 -35.89 30.38
C MET A 1 -3.65 -34.45 30.12
N ARG A 2 -2.50 -34.29 29.47
CA ARG A 2 -1.96 -32.99 29.15
C ARG A 2 -2.63 -32.54 27.86
N HIS A 3 -3.47 -31.48 27.92
CA HIS A 3 -3.94 -30.78 26.74
C HIS A 3 -2.72 -30.11 26.09
N LEU A 4 -2.23 -30.66 24.99
CA LEU A 4 -1.39 -29.94 24.05
C LEU A 4 -2.30 -28.87 23.41
N ALA A 5 -2.14 -27.63 23.85
CA ALA A 5 -2.61 -26.50 23.08
C ALA A 5 -1.83 -26.51 21.75
N ILE A 6 -2.47 -26.95 20.70
CA ILE A 6 -2.00 -26.73 19.32
C ILE A 6 -2.03 -25.21 19.16
N LEU A 7 -0.88 -24.59 19.31
CA LEU A 7 -0.67 -23.20 18.87
C LEU A 7 -0.92 -23.22 17.35
N SER A 8 -2.14 -22.88 16.94
CA SER A 8 -2.43 -22.58 15.55
C SER A 8 -1.47 -21.45 15.15
N LYS A 9 -0.52 -21.75 14.25
CA LYS A 9 0.33 -20.71 13.69
C LYS A 9 -0.60 -19.65 13.12
N GLU A 10 -0.56 -18.46 13.70
CA GLU A 10 -1.37 -17.34 13.20
C GLU A 10 -0.98 -17.11 11.74
N VAL A 11 -1.97 -17.13 10.85
CA VAL A 11 -1.75 -16.89 9.42
C VAL A 11 -1.17 -15.48 9.28
N PRO A 12 0.02 -15.32 8.67
CA PRO A 12 0.65 -14.01 8.54
C PRO A 12 -0.19 -13.09 7.64
N PHE A 13 -0.18 -11.81 7.95
CA PHE A 13 -0.81 -10.82 7.08
C PHE A 13 0.05 -10.57 5.83
N LYS A 14 -0.61 -10.38 4.70
CA LYS A 14 0.04 -10.03 3.43
C LYS A 14 0.07 -8.53 3.22
N ALA A 15 1.02 -8.07 2.44
CA ALA A 15 1.07 -6.69 1.97
C ALA A 15 1.07 -6.64 0.45
N MET A 16 0.56 -5.52 -0.10
CA MET A 16 0.60 -5.24 -1.53
C MET A 16 1.32 -3.91 -1.78
N ILE A 17 2.22 -3.89 -2.76
CA ILE A 17 2.86 -2.68 -3.25
C ILE A 17 2.23 -2.33 -4.60
N LEU A 18 1.63 -1.14 -4.71
CA LEU A 18 1.01 -0.65 -5.95
C LEU A 18 2.05 -0.04 -6.87
N ALA A 19 2.44 -0.75 -7.92
CA ALA A 19 3.52 -0.40 -8.83
C ALA A 19 3.12 -0.34 -10.32
N ALA A 20 1.81 -0.40 -10.63
CA ALA A 20 1.31 -0.40 -12.02
C ALA A 20 1.22 0.99 -12.67
N GLY A 21 1.51 2.07 -11.93
CA GLY A 21 1.43 3.43 -12.44
C GLY A 21 2.44 3.73 -13.54
N ARG A 22 2.00 4.38 -14.64
CA ARG A 22 2.85 4.74 -15.79
C ARG A 22 3.97 5.74 -15.45
N GLY A 23 3.78 6.59 -14.42
CA GLY A 23 4.74 7.60 -14.02
C GLY A 23 4.92 8.74 -15.03
N GLU A 24 3.86 9.17 -15.72
CA GLU A 24 3.93 10.16 -16.80
C GLU A 24 4.58 11.48 -16.41
N ARG A 25 4.35 11.97 -15.19
CA ARG A 25 4.96 13.19 -14.67
C ARG A 25 6.46 13.08 -14.39
N MET A 26 7.01 11.87 -14.41
CA MET A 26 8.43 11.57 -14.21
C MET A 26 9.21 11.48 -15.52
N ARG A 27 8.56 11.69 -16.67
CA ARG A 27 9.24 11.67 -17.99
C ARG A 27 10.32 12.76 -18.04
N PRO A 28 11.48 12.50 -18.72
CA PRO A 28 11.77 11.30 -19.53
C PRO A 28 12.27 10.07 -18.72
N LEU A 29 12.48 10.17 -17.40
CA LEU A 29 13.06 9.09 -16.59
C LEU A 29 12.27 7.77 -16.70
N THR A 30 10.94 7.88 -16.79
CA THR A 30 10.04 6.72 -16.86
C THR A 30 9.75 6.25 -18.29
N ASP A 31 10.45 6.74 -19.30
CA ASP A 31 10.33 6.23 -20.66
C ASP A 31 11.05 4.87 -20.82
N THR A 32 12.11 4.65 -20.05
CA THR A 32 12.97 3.47 -20.13
C THR A 32 13.08 2.68 -18.82
N LEU A 33 12.64 3.23 -17.71
CA LEU A 33 12.71 2.59 -16.39
C LEU A 33 11.38 2.81 -15.64
N PRO A 34 10.73 1.76 -15.11
CA PRO A 34 9.49 1.94 -14.35
C PRO A 34 9.78 2.72 -13.05
N LYS A 35 8.88 3.61 -12.68
CA LYS A 35 9.04 4.53 -11.53
C LYS A 35 9.50 3.86 -10.23
N PRO A 36 8.99 2.67 -9.83
CA PRO A 36 9.44 1.98 -8.62
C PRO A 36 10.92 1.61 -8.62
N LEU A 37 11.55 1.51 -9.79
CA LEU A 37 12.97 1.19 -9.94
C LEU A 37 13.88 2.42 -10.05
N LEU A 38 13.35 3.64 -10.00
CA LEU A 38 14.17 4.86 -9.95
C LEU A 38 15.02 4.84 -8.68
N GLN A 39 16.28 5.22 -8.82
CA GLN A 39 17.24 5.24 -7.71
C GLN A 39 17.15 6.54 -6.92
N VAL A 40 17.26 6.39 -5.60
CA VAL A 40 17.34 7.48 -4.64
C VAL A 40 18.09 7.00 -3.40
N GLY A 41 19.06 7.76 -2.91
CA GLY A 41 19.86 7.36 -1.75
C GLY A 41 20.54 5.98 -1.93
N GLY A 42 21.09 5.71 -3.12
CA GLY A 42 21.80 4.45 -3.41
C GLY A 42 20.91 3.20 -3.57
N LYS A 43 19.58 3.30 -3.40
CA LYS A 43 18.63 2.18 -3.52
C LYS A 43 17.52 2.53 -4.50
N ARG A 44 16.80 1.51 -4.99
CA ARG A 44 15.58 1.73 -5.76
C ARG A 44 14.43 2.13 -4.83
N LEU A 45 13.54 2.98 -5.28
CA LEU A 45 12.42 3.49 -4.47
C LEU A 45 11.59 2.35 -3.84
N ILE A 46 11.29 1.30 -4.57
CA ILE A 46 10.53 0.15 -4.08
C ILE A 46 11.28 -0.67 -3.00
N GLU A 47 12.63 -0.65 -2.99
CA GLU A 47 13.42 -1.42 -2.03
C GLU A 47 13.28 -0.90 -0.59
N TYR A 48 12.99 0.40 -0.42
CA TYR A 48 12.65 0.96 0.90
C TYR A 48 11.40 0.33 1.47
N HIS A 49 10.37 0.13 0.65
CA HIS A 49 9.13 -0.54 1.08
C HIS A 49 9.38 -2.01 1.40
N LEU A 50 10.11 -2.74 0.55
CA LEU A 50 10.41 -4.15 0.78
C LEU A 50 11.14 -4.35 2.12
N GLY A 51 12.18 -3.55 2.37
CA GLY A 51 12.93 -3.61 3.64
C GLY A 51 12.08 -3.24 4.85
N ASN A 52 11.29 -2.16 4.76
CA ASN A 52 10.45 -1.72 5.86
C ASN A 52 9.30 -2.71 6.16
N LEU A 53 8.72 -3.33 5.13
CA LEU A 53 7.68 -4.35 5.27
C LEU A 53 8.26 -5.64 5.89
N ALA A 54 9.42 -6.11 5.41
CA ALA A 54 10.10 -7.28 5.99
C ALA A 54 10.42 -7.06 7.48
N ASN A 55 10.99 -5.91 7.83
CA ASN A 55 11.29 -5.53 9.21
C ASN A 55 10.03 -5.44 10.10
N ALA A 56 8.88 -5.16 9.52
CA ALA A 56 7.60 -5.11 10.22
C ALA A 56 6.90 -6.48 10.32
N GLY A 57 7.47 -7.54 9.72
CA GLY A 57 6.93 -8.90 9.76
C GLY A 57 5.98 -9.25 8.60
N PHE A 58 5.93 -8.42 7.55
CA PHE A 58 5.22 -8.76 6.30
C PHE A 58 6.20 -9.45 5.35
N HIS A 59 6.10 -10.77 5.25
CA HIS A 59 6.99 -11.58 4.41
C HIS A 59 6.35 -12.06 3.11
N GLU A 60 5.03 -11.99 2.99
CA GLU A 60 4.28 -12.30 1.76
C GLU A 60 3.86 -10.99 1.10
N ILE A 61 4.49 -10.64 -0.02
CA ILE A 61 4.29 -9.37 -0.71
C ILE A 61 3.68 -9.62 -2.09
N VAL A 62 2.61 -8.91 -2.42
CA VAL A 62 2.07 -8.86 -3.78
C VAL A 62 2.47 -7.54 -4.43
N ILE A 63 3.00 -7.58 -5.64
CA ILE A 63 3.35 -6.38 -6.42
C ILE A 63 2.53 -6.41 -7.71
N ASN A 64 1.65 -5.43 -7.92
CA ASN A 64 1.04 -5.25 -9.23
C ASN A 64 1.94 -4.40 -10.13
N HIS A 65 1.92 -4.69 -11.40
CA HIS A 65 2.68 -3.93 -12.39
C HIS A 65 1.99 -3.96 -13.76
N SER A 66 2.37 -3.00 -14.61
CA SER A 66 1.84 -2.88 -15.98
C SER A 66 2.98 -2.48 -16.93
N TYR A 67 3.08 -1.21 -17.28
CA TYR A 67 4.11 -0.70 -18.17
C TYR A 67 5.52 -0.96 -17.66
N LEU A 68 6.38 -1.56 -18.48
CA LEU A 68 7.74 -2.00 -18.13
C LEU A 68 7.78 -2.96 -16.90
N GLY A 69 6.68 -3.62 -16.58
CA GLY A 69 6.54 -4.46 -15.39
C GLY A 69 7.52 -5.63 -15.36
N GLN A 70 7.91 -6.19 -16.52
CA GLN A 70 8.92 -7.26 -16.61
C GLN A 70 10.27 -6.82 -16.01
N MET A 71 10.60 -5.53 -16.07
CA MET A 71 11.83 -5.01 -15.45
C MET A 71 11.74 -5.08 -13.92
N ILE A 72 10.55 -4.88 -13.35
CA ILE A 72 10.33 -5.01 -11.90
C ILE A 72 10.53 -6.48 -11.49
N GLU A 73 9.92 -7.43 -12.21
CA GLU A 73 10.09 -8.86 -11.95
C GLU A 73 11.56 -9.30 -12.07
N THR A 74 12.24 -8.88 -13.15
CA THR A 74 13.64 -9.22 -13.39
C THR A 74 14.55 -8.66 -12.29
N GLU A 75 14.29 -7.44 -11.82
CA GLU A 75 15.12 -6.77 -10.84
C GLU A 75 14.90 -7.30 -9.42
N LEU A 76 13.65 -7.54 -9.03
CA LEU A 76 13.33 -7.93 -7.65
C LEU A 76 13.36 -9.45 -7.45
N GLY A 77 13.16 -10.24 -8.53
CA GLY A 77 13.12 -11.71 -8.47
C GLY A 77 11.97 -12.20 -7.58
N ASP A 78 12.21 -13.24 -6.83
CA ASP A 78 11.27 -13.83 -5.86
C ASP A 78 11.24 -13.11 -4.49
N GLY A 79 12.12 -12.13 -4.29
CA GLY A 79 12.18 -11.34 -3.04
C GLY A 79 13.10 -11.91 -1.96
N GLU A 80 13.71 -13.09 -2.14
CA GLU A 80 14.56 -13.75 -1.13
C GLU A 80 15.64 -12.81 -0.60
N ARG A 81 16.30 -12.03 -1.47
CA ARG A 81 17.34 -11.06 -1.07
C ARG A 81 16.86 -9.95 -0.14
N TYR A 82 15.54 -9.72 -0.05
CA TYR A 82 14.92 -8.75 0.84
C TYR A 82 14.28 -9.40 2.08
N GLY A 83 14.36 -10.72 2.20
CA GLY A 83 13.74 -11.48 3.29
C GLY A 83 12.22 -11.62 3.16
N VAL A 84 11.71 -11.55 1.94
CA VAL A 84 10.28 -11.67 1.61
C VAL A 84 10.06 -12.66 0.46
N SER A 85 8.82 -13.08 0.26
CA SER A 85 8.34 -13.81 -0.93
C SER A 85 7.48 -12.87 -1.75
N ILE A 86 7.83 -12.64 -3.03
CA ILE A 86 7.11 -11.72 -3.92
C ILE A 86 6.26 -12.51 -4.89
N HIS A 87 4.99 -12.14 -4.97
CA HIS A 87 4.04 -12.61 -5.98
C HIS A 87 3.64 -11.43 -6.88
N TYR A 88 3.67 -11.65 -8.19
CA TYR A 88 3.38 -10.58 -9.15
C TYR A 88 1.97 -10.67 -9.70
N SER A 89 1.28 -9.52 -9.74
CA SER A 89 -0.03 -9.36 -10.37
C SER A 89 0.10 -8.51 -11.63
N HIS A 90 0.21 -9.14 -12.78
CA HIS A 90 0.34 -8.44 -14.06
C HIS A 90 -0.99 -7.81 -14.50
N GLU A 91 -0.93 -6.54 -14.91
CA GLU A 91 -2.03 -5.78 -15.50
C GLU A 91 -1.70 -5.49 -16.96
N PRO A 92 -2.43 -6.08 -17.95
CA PRO A 92 -2.21 -5.78 -19.37
C PRO A 92 -2.35 -4.29 -19.69
N THR A 93 -3.23 -3.61 -18.96
CA THR A 93 -3.41 -2.14 -18.94
C THR A 93 -3.58 -1.71 -17.50
N ALA A 94 -3.16 -0.50 -17.15
CA ALA A 94 -3.33 0.04 -15.79
C ALA A 94 -4.81 0.03 -15.37
N LEU A 95 -5.12 -0.61 -14.24
CA LEU A 95 -6.49 -0.84 -13.76
C LEU A 95 -6.93 0.16 -12.70
N GLU A 96 -6.17 1.23 -12.47
CA GLU A 96 -6.39 2.12 -11.34
C GLU A 96 -6.26 1.36 -10.00
N THR A 97 -6.32 2.06 -8.87
CA THR A 97 -6.00 1.46 -7.57
C THR A 97 -6.94 0.31 -7.18
N ALA A 98 -8.25 0.52 -7.24
CA ALA A 98 -9.19 -0.53 -6.81
C ALA A 98 -9.27 -1.69 -7.79
N GLY A 99 -9.12 -1.43 -9.10
CA GLY A 99 -9.07 -2.47 -10.12
C GLY A 99 -7.81 -3.34 -9.96
N GLY A 100 -6.65 -2.73 -9.74
CA GLY A 100 -5.39 -3.44 -9.49
C GLY A 100 -5.46 -4.32 -8.23
N ILE A 101 -6.03 -3.80 -7.13
CA ILE A 101 -6.25 -4.58 -5.91
C ILE A 101 -7.22 -5.73 -6.17
N ALA A 102 -8.34 -5.48 -6.84
CA ALA A 102 -9.33 -6.53 -7.16
C ALA A 102 -8.74 -7.64 -8.04
N GLN A 103 -7.87 -7.30 -8.99
CA GLN A 103 -7.11 -8.25 -9.79
C GLN A 103 -6.18 -9.11 -8.93
N ALA A 104 -5.52 -8.49 -7.94
CA ALA A 104 -4.54 -9.14 -7.07
C ALA A 104 -5.18 -9.94 -5.91
N LEU A 105 -6.49 -9.80 -5.64
CA LEU A 105 -7.16 -10.47 -4.52
C LEU A 105 -6.89 -11.98 -4.43
N PRO A 106 -6.84 -12.76 -5.52
CA PRO A 106 -6.50 -14.19 -5.43
C PRO A 106 -5.14 -14.47 -4.81
N LEU A 107 -4.16 -13.57 -4.95
CA LEU A 107 -2.82 -13.66 -4.37
C LEU A 107 -2.79 -13.16 -2.91
N LEU A 108 -3.68 -12.23 -2.57
CA LEU A 108 -3.77 -11.63 -1.23
C LEU A 108 -4.57 -12.49 -0.24
N ARG A 109 -5.37 -13.43 -0.73
CA ARG A 109 -6.18 -14.31 0.12
C ARG A 109 -5.41 -15.55 0.54
N ASP A 110 -5.75 -16.06 1.70
CA ASP A 110 -5.24 -17.34 2.21
C ASP A 110 -6.24 -18.45 1.88
N GLY A 111 -6.11 -19.08 0.69
CA GLY A 111 -6.59 -20.42 0.38
C GLY A 111 -8.08 -20.77 0.53
N LEU A 112 -8.99 -19.83 0.79
CA LEU A 112 -10.41 -20.10 0.89
C LEU A 112 -11.07 -20.01 -0.49
N GLU A 113 -11.52 -21.15 -1.01
CA GLU A 113 -12.04 -21.30 -2.37
C GLU A 113 -13.33 -20.54 -2.67
N ASN A 114 -14.07 -20.07 -1.66
CA ASN A 114 -15.41 -19.50 -1.84
C ASN A 114 -15.58 -18.16 -1.13
N GLY A 115 -15.49 -17.06 -1.89
CA GLY A 115 -16.02 -15.80 -1.44
C GLY A 115 -14.99 -14.68 -1.21
N LEU A 116 -15.49 -13.52 -0.82
CA LEU A 116 -14.72 -12.32 -0.47
C LEU A 116 -14.26 -12.34 1.00
N ASP A 117 -14.33 -13.52 1.63
CA ASP A 117 -13.89 -13.74 2.98
C ASP A 117 -12.39 -14.04 2.97
N GLY A 118 -11.62 -13.24 3.65
CA GLY A 118 -10.16 -13.35 3.73
C GLY A 118 -9.62 -12.40 4.78
N ASN A 119 -8.36 -12.58 5.14
CA ASN A 119 -7.69 -11.67 6.04
C ASN A 119 -7.60 -10.24 5.45
N PRO A 120 -7.69 -9.21 6.28
CA PRO A 120 -7.32 -7.86 5.86
C PRO A 120 -5.85 -7.84 5.45
N PHE A 121 -5.50 -6.96 4.54
CA PHE A 121 -4.15 -6.83 3.99
C PHE A 121 -3.73 -5.37 3.96
N LEU A 122 -2.42 -5.16 4.06
CA LEU A 122 -1.79 -3.84 3.94
C LEU A 122 -1.59 -3.51 2.46
N VAL A 123 -1.79 -2.25 2.08
CA VAL A 123 -1.44 -1.71 0.75
C VAL A 123 -0.58 -0.49 0.93
N VAL A 124 0.47 -0.37 0.12
CA VAL A 124 1.34 0.80 0.04
C VAL A 124 1.59 1.19 -1.43
N ASN A 125 1.54 2.48 -1.73
CA ASN A 125 1.91 3.01 -3.04
C ASN A 125 3.43 2.92 -3.23
N ALA A 126 3.89 2.37 -4.35
CA ALA A 126 5.33 2.26 -4.66
C ALA A 126 6.02 3.60 -4.90
N ASP A 127 5.26 4.68 -5.07
CA ASP A 127 5.74 6.01 -5.43
C ASP A 127 5.82 6.98 -4.26
N ILE A 128 5.72 6.49 -3.05
CA ILE A 128 5.97 7.26 -1.84
C ILE A 128 7.29 6.84 -1.18
N TYR A 129 7.86 7.73 -0.41
CA TYR A 129 8.89 7.44 0.59
C TYR A 129 8.35 7.81 1.98
N CYS A 130 8.58 6.97 2.97
CA CYS A 130 8.21 7.26 4.34
C CYS A 130 9.08 6.50 5.34
N GLU A 131 9.20 7.08 6.54
CA GLU A 131 9.82 6.43 7.71
C GLU A 131 8.74 5.81 8.63
N PHE A 132 7.56 5.53 8.09
CA PHE A 132 6.46 4.93 8.82
C PHE A 132 6.79 3.49 9.24
N ASN A 133 6.68 3.21 10.53
CA ASN A 133 6.86 1.84 11.04
C ASN A 133 5.58 1.02 10.80
N PHE A 134 5.58 0.18 9.78
CA PHE A 134 4.43 -0.66 9.41
C PHE A 134 4.01 -1.65 10.50
N ALA A 135 4.89 -2.01 11.45
CA ALA A 135 4.52 -2.87 12.58
C ALA A 135 3.41 -2.26 13.45
N ARG A 136 3.26 -0.92 13.45
CA ARG A 136 2.17 -0.22 14.16
C ARG A 136 0.79 -0.63 13.64
N LEU A 137 0.69 -1.11 12.42
CA LEU A 137 -0.58 -1.53 11.81
C LEU A 137 -1.00 -2.96 12.18
N LEU A 138 -0.11 -3.79 12.73
CA LEU A 138 -0.41 -5.18 13.09
C LEU A 138 -1.57 -5.33 14.09
N PRO A 139 -1.68 -4.50 15.15
CA PRO A 139 -2.84 -4.57 16.06
C PRO A 139 -4.16 -4.25 15.34
N LYS A 140 -4.15 -3.29 14.41
CA LYS A 140 -5.34 -2.93 13.62
C LYS A 140 -5.73 -4.07 12.67
N LEU A 141 -4.76 -4.69 12.00
CA LEU A 141 -4.99 -5.86 11.14
C LEU A 141 -5.63 -7.02 11.94
N ARG A 142 -5.13 -7.31 13.15
CA ARG A 142 -5.72 -8.35 14.02
C ARG A 142 -7.16 -8.02 14.37
N ARG A 143 -7.44 -6.80 14.80
CA ARG A 143 -8.81 -6.38 15.13
C ARG A 143 -9.74 -6.46 13.92
N MET A 144 -9.30 -6.02 12.74
CA MET A 144 -10.09 -6.11 11.51
C MET A 144 -10.32 -7.57 11.08
N ARG A 145 -9.41 -8.50 11.39
CA ARG A 145 -9.60 -9.93 11.17
C ARG A 145 -10.61 -10.55 12.14
N GLU A 146 -10.61 -10.10 13.41
CA GLU A 146 -11.55 -10.57 14.44
C GLU A 146 -12.99 -10.09 14.18
N ASP A 147 -13.15 -8.87 13.68
CA ASP A 147 -14.45 -8.28 13.28
C ASP A 147 -14.39 -7.69 11.87
N PRO A 148 -14.57 -8.52 10.83
CA PRO A 148 -14.46 -8.11 9.43
C PRO A 148 -15.51 -7.10 8.97
N GLU A 149 -16.62 -6.97 9.70
CA GLU A 149 -17.72 -6.08 9.32
C GLU A 149 -17.67 -4.72 10.03
N GLU A 150 -16.88 -4.57 11.10
CA GLU A 150 -16.78 -3.30 11.84
C GLU A 150 -16.10 -2.22 10.99
N ILE A 151 -14.89 -2.51 10.49
CA ILE A 151 -14.06 -1.58 9.71
C ILE A 151 -13.63 -2.27 8.41
N LEU A 152 -13.92 -1.61 7.28
CA LEU A 152 -13.58 -2.10 5.95
C LEU A 152 -12.29 -1.48 5.38
N ALA A 153 -11.89 -0.33 5.90
CA ALA A 153 -10.62 0.31 5.56
C ALA A 153 -10.03 1.05 6.76
N HIS A 154 -8.70 1.05 6.87
CA HIS A 154 -7.96 1.91 7.79
C HIS A 154 -6.89 2.66 7.00
N LEU A 155 -6.87 4.01 7.11
CA LEU A 155 -6.02 4.87 6.31
C LEU A 155 -4.96 5.54 7.19
N VAL A 156 -3.72 5.60 6.71
CA VAL A 156 -2.69 6.46 7.28
C VAL A 156 -2.76 7.81 6.56
N LEU A 157 -2.96 8.87 7.32
CA LEU A 157 -3.06 10.24 6.83
C LEU A 157 -1.82 11.02 7.26
N VAL A 158 -1.39 11.97 6.44
CA VAL A 158 -0.21 12.82 6.67
C VAL A 158 -0.58 14.29 6.53
N ASP A 159 0.30 15.17 7.01
CA ASP A 159 0.18 16.60 6.80
C ASP A 159 0.16 16.93 5.30
N ASN A 160 -0.58 17.96 4.93
CA ASN A 160 -0.74 18.34 3.53
C ASN A 160 0.57 18.87 2.96
N PRO A 161 1.13 18.25 1.91
CA PRO A 161 2.29 18.80 1.23
C PRO A 161 1.89 20.07 0.45
N SER A 162 2.88 20.92 0.15
CA SER A 162 2.66 22.21 -0.49
C SER A 162 1.91 22.15 -1.84
N HIS A 163 1.98 21.02 -2.52
CA HIS A 163 1.30 20.79 -3.80
C HIS A 163 -0.09 20.16 -3.67
N HIS A 164 -0.54 19.88 -2.42
CA HIS A 164 -1.86 19.33 -2.10
C HIS A 164 -2.41 19.92 -0.78
N ILE A 165 -2.51 21.23 -0.71
CA ILE A 165 -2.86 21.99 0.50
C ILE A 165 -4.26 21.73 1.01
N ASP A 166 -5.19 21.29 0.15
CA ASP A 166 -6.59 21.05 0.50
C ASP A 166 -6.81 19.71 1.19
N GLY A 167 -5.85 18.77 1.10
CA GLY A 167 -5.94 17.42 1.65
C GLY A 167 -7.11 16.61 1.08
N ASP A 168 -7.21 15.34 1.51
CA ASP A 168 -8.20 14.40 1.01
C ASP A 168 -9.34 14.17 2.00
N PHE A 169 -9.03 13.96 3.28
CA PHE A 169 -9.96 13.49 4.30
C PHE A 169 -9.78 14.19 5.64
N THR A 170 -10.84 14.22 6.43
CA THR A 170 -10.77 14.65 7.84
C THR A 170 -10.62 13.44 8.74
N LEU A 171 -9.99 13.64 9.90
CA LEU A 171 -9.83 12.64 10.94
C LEU A 171 -10.44 13.16 12.25
N ASN A 172 -11.49 12.49 12.72
CA ASN A 172 -12.16 12.78 13.99
C ASN A 172 -11.92 11.59 14.93
N SER A 173 -11.02 11.76 15.89
CA SER A 173 -10.47 10.67 16.72
C SER A 173 -9.84 9.60 15.82
N ASP A 174 -10.49 8.48 15.58
CA ASP A 174 -10.06 7.41 14.68
C ASP A 174 -10.99 7.24 13.46
N LYS A 175 -11.98 8.09 13.25
CA LYS A 175 -12.91 8.01 12.12
C LYS A 175 -12.52 8.95 11.00
N VAL A 176 -12.44 8.41 9.80
CA VAL A 176 -12.15 9.18 8.57
C VAL A 176 -13.45 9.60 7.90
N ALA A 177 -13.52 10.87 7.48
CA ALA A 177 -14.68 11.44 6.81
C ALA A 177 -14.28 12.34 5.64
N LEU A 178 -15.25 12.61 4.75
CA LEU A 178 -15.04 13.42 3.54
C LEU A 178 -15.00 14.93 3.83
N SER A 179 -15.63 15.37 4.92
CA SER A 179 -15.80 16.79 5.26
C SER A 179 -15.51 17.05 6.72
N GLY A 180 -14.98 18.23 7.00
CA GLY A 180 -14.63 18.71 8.34
C GLY A 180 -13.65 19.87 8.25
N GLU A 181 -13.27 20.46 9.39
CA GLU A 181 -12.45 21.68 9.43
C GLU A 181 -10.99 21.45 9.03
N HIS A 182 -10.41 20.33 9.48
CA HIS A 182 -9.01 20.00 9.17
C HIS A 182 -8.93 18.75 8.31
N ARG A 183 -8.37 18.89 7.12
CA ARG A 183 -8.16 17.78 6.19
C ARG A 183 -6.69 17.43 6.13
N PHE A 184 -6.44 16.14 5.96
CA PHE A 184 -5.13 15.55 5.81
C PHE A 184 -5.02 14.87 4.45
N THR A 185 -3.82 14.69 3.96
CA THR A 185 -3.54 13.94 2.74
C THR A 185 -3.51 12.45 3.03
N PHE A 186 -4.13 11.64 2.16
CA PHE A 186 -3.98 10.19 2.20
C PHE A 186 -2.56 9.80 1.78
N SER A 187 -1.84 9.17 2.66
CA SER A 187 -0.42 8.83 2.44
C SER A 187 -0.16 7.79 1.36
N GLY A 188 -1.18 7.09 0.88
CA GLY A 188 -1.01 5.90 0.04
C GLY A 188 -0.72 4.63 0.86
N ILE A 189 -0.88 4.66 2.18
CA ILE A 189 -0.76 3.50 3.08
C ILE A 189 -2.13 3.22 3.68
N GLY A 190 -2.65 2.01 3.49
CA GLY A 190 -3.95 1.63 4.07
C GLY A 190 -4.10 0.14 4.25
N ILE A 191 -4.93 -0.25 5.21
CA ILE A 191 -5.39 -1.62 5.40
C ILE A 191 -6.79 -1.74 4.82
N TYR A 192 -7.05 -2.83 4.12
CA TYR A 192 -8.34 -3.06 3.51
C TYR A 192 -8.84 -4.47 3.79
N GLN A 193 -10.15 -4.57 4.01
CA GLN A 193 -10.87 -5.84 3.96
C GLN A 193 -11.14 -6.22 2.50
N PRO A 194 -11.02 -7.50 2.11
CA PRO A 194 -11.40 -7.95 0.76
C PRO A 194 -12.82 -7.56 0.37
N GLN A 195 -13.74 -7.50 1.34
CA GLN A 195 -15.14 -7.13 1.16
C GLN A 195 -15.32 -5.71 0.60
N LEU A 196 -14.38 -4.79 0.83
CA LEU A 196 -14.42 -3.44 0.25
C LEU A 196 -14.49 -3.46 -1.27
N PHE A 197 -13.82 -4.45 -1.89
CA PHE A 197 -13.72 -4.59 -3.36
C PHE A 197 -14.85 -5.42 -3.96
N ARG A 198 -15.89 -5.75 -3.17
CA ARG A 198 -17.06 -6.48 -3.64
C ARG A 198 -17.76 -5.70 -4.76
N GLY A 199 -17.92 -6.35 -5.93
CA GLY A 199 -18.49 -5.73 -7.12
C GLY A 199 -17.46 -5.05 -8.05
N VAL A 200 -16.19 -5.01 -7.71
CA VAL A 200 -15.11 -4.64 -8.65
C VAL A 200 -14.72 -5.88 -9.45
N ALA A 201 -15.02 -5.90 -10.75
CA ALA A 201 -14.68 -7.02 -11.61
C ALA A 201 -13.17 -7.06 -11.89
N PRO A 202 -12.50 -8.22 -11.76
CA PRO A 202 -11.10 -8.36 -12.16
C PRO A 202 -10.89 -7.92 -13.63
N GLY A 203 -9.75 -7.29 -13.91
CA GLY A 203 -9.43 -6.77 -15.25
C GLY A 203 -10.19 -5.49 -15.65
N ARG A 204 -10.96 -4.90 -14.75
CA ARG A 204 -11.67 -3.63 -14.98
C ARG A 204 -11.02 -2.49 -14.18
N ALA A 205 -10.76 -1.39 -14.87
CA ALA A 205 -10.27 -0.19 -14.21
C ALA A 205 -11.29 0.36 -13.20
N ALA A 206 -10.87 0.57 -11.97
CA ALA A 206 -11.71 1.11 -10.90
C ALA A 206 -10.88 1.96 -9.93
N LYS A 207 -11.38 3.16 -9.60
CA LYS A 207 -10.77 4.05 -8.61
C LYS A 207 -11.12 3.61 -7.19
N LEU A 208 -10.17 3.78 -6.26
CA LEU A 208 -10.39 3.47 -4.84
C LEU A 208 -11.33 4.47 -4.15
N SER A 209 -11.23 5.75 -4.51
CA SER A 209 -11.97 6.84 -3.86
C SER A 209 -13.48 6.62 -3.78
N PRO A 210 -14.21 6.19 -4.85
CA PRO A 210 -15.64 5.92 -4.75
C PRO A 210 -16.00 4.80 -3.77
N LEU A 211 -15.13 3.78 -3.64
CA LEU A 211 -15.34 2.69 -2.68
C LEU A 211 -15.17 3.21 -1.25
N LEU A 212 -14.13 4.00 -0.99
CA LEU A 212 -13.90 4.62 0.32
C LEU A 212 -15.05 5.54 0.70
N HIS A 213 -15.51 6.41 -0.21
CA HIS A 213 -16.63 7.32 0.04
C HIS A 213 -17.89 6.58 0.48
N ARG A 214 -18.21 5.47 -0.20
CA ARG A 214 -19.37 4.63 0.14
C ARG A 214 -19.28 4.09 1.56
N VAL A 215 -18.11 3.57 1.98
CA VAL A 215 -17.94 2.96 3.31
C VAL A 215 -17.67 4.00 4.41
N MET A 216 -17.14 5.18 4.07
CA MET A 216 -17.09 6.34 4.98
C MET A 216 -18.48 6.80 5.40
N ALA A 217 -19.44 6.85 4.45
CA ALA A 217 -20.83 7.19 4.74
C ALA A 217 -21.50 6.19 5.72
N LEU A 218 -20.96 4.97 5.84
CA LEU A 218 -21.40 3.95 6.79
C LEU A 218 -20.58 3.95 8.10
N GLY A 219 -19.64 4.88 8.27
CA GLY A 219 -18.74 4.92 9.43
C GLY A 219 -17.73 3.78 9.50
N LYS A 220 -17.50 3.06 8.39
CA LYS A 220 -16.64 1.87 8.31
C LYS A 220 -15.20 2.17 7.85
N VAL A 221 -14.75 3.42 7.94
CA VAL A 221 -13.36 3.80 7.68
C VAL A 221 -12.74 4.40 8.92
N SER A 222 -11.69 3.79 9.41
CA SER A 222 -10.85 4.37 10.46
C SER A 222 -9.54 4.90 9.88
N GLY A 223 -8.81 5.66 10.68
CA GLY A 223 -7.50 6.16 10.28
C GLY A 223 -6.64 6.60 11.43
N GLU A 224 -5.39 6.89 11.13
CA GLU A 224 -4.45 7.53 12.03
C GLU A 224 -3.67 8.64 11.31
N HIS A 225 -3.27 9.68 12.06
CA HIS A 225 -2.37 10.70 11.55
C HIS A 225 -0.91 10.31 11.82
N TYR A 226 -0.07 10.41 10.80
CA TYR A 226 1.37 10.21 10.86
C TYR A 226 2.08 11.55 10.58
N PRO A 227 2.69 12.17 11.61
CA PRO A 227 3.38 13.46 11.46
C PRO A 227 4.87 13.32 11.07
N GLY A 228 5.34 12.10 10.79
CA GLY A 228 6.74 11.84 10.44
C GLY A 228 7.04 12.08 8.97
N LEU A 229 8.28 11.79 8.56
CA LEU A 229 8.71 12.00 7.19
C LEU A 229 7.91 11.15 6.21
N TRP A 230 7.27 11.82 5.28
CA TRP A 230 6.56 11.25 4.15
C TRP A 230 6.71 12.17 2.93
N MET A 231 6.90 11.57 1.75
CA MET A 231 6.99 12.29 0.49
C MET A 231 6.42 11.43 -0.64
N ASP A 232 5.53 12.00 -1.46
CA ASP A 232 5.17 11.38 -2.72
C ASP A 232 6.20 11.77 -3.79
N VAL A 233 6.81 10.78 -4.40
CA VAL A 233 7.86 10.97 -5.41
C VAL A 233 7.23 11.04 -6.79
N GLY A 234 6.38 12.03 -7.03
CA GLY A 234 5.56 12.16 -8.23
C GLY A 234 6.18 12.94 -9.37
N THR A 235 7.31 13.63 -9.15
CA THR A 235 8.03 14.43 -10.17
C THR A 235 9.54 14.28 -10.02
N PRO A 236 10.34 14.58 -11.08
CA PRO A 236 11.81 14.56 -11.00
C PRO A 236 12.36 15.47 -9.89
N GLU A 237 11.75 16.63 -9.66
CA GLU A 237 12.17 17.57 -8.62
C GLU A 237 12.00 16.93 -7.23
N ARG A 238 10.89 16.21 -6.97
CA ARG A 238 10.66 15.55 -5.69
C ARG A 238 11.58 14.34 -5.50
N LEU A 239 11.90 13.63 -6.58
CA LEU A 239 12.94 12.59 -6.53
C LEU A 239 14.29 13.17 -6.13
N HIS A 240 14.67 14.31 -6.70
CA HIS A 240 15.92 15.00 -6.37
C HIS A 240 15.94 15.46 -4.90
N LEU A 241 14.88 16.11 -4.44
CA LEU A 241 14.75 16.52 -3.03
C LEU A 241 14.88 15.36 -2.06
N LEU A 242 14.28 14.21 -2.37
CA LEU A 242 14.41 13.01 -1.56
C LEU A 242 15.85 12.48 -1.58
N ASN A 243 16.50 12.48 -2.75
CA ASN A 243 17.89 12.04 -2.88
C ASN A 243 18.83 12.91 -2.06
N ASP A 244 18.67 14.24 -2.09
CA ASP A 244 19.47 15.18 -1.29
C ASP A 244 19.27 14.95 0.21
N HIS A 245 18.02 14.73 0.63
CA HIS A 245 17.71 14.43 2.02
C HIS A 245 18.39 13.14 2.49
N LEU A 246 18.31 12.04 1.73
CA LEU A 246 18.93 10.76 2.08
C LEU A 246 20.46 10.82 2.07
N THR A 247 21.03 11.55 1.11
CA THR A 247 22.47 11.79 1.04
C THR A 247 22.98 12.56 2.29
N ALA A 248 22.23 13.56 2.72
CA ALA A 248 22.56 14.33 3.93
C ALA A 248 22.52 13.46 5.21
N LEU A 249 21.73 12.37 5.21
CA LEU A 249 21.71 11.37 6.29
C LEU A 249 22.77 10.28 6.16
N GLY A 250 23.63 10.32 5.14
CA GLY A 250 24.66 9.31 4.88
C GLY A 250 24.10 7.99 4.34
N LEU A 251 22.92 8.02 3.72
CA LEU A 251 22.24 6.86 3.13
C LEU A 251 22.40 6.86 1.59
N SER A 252 23.58 7.14 1.10
CA SER A 252 23.92 7.16 -0.34
C SER A 252 24.85 6.00 -0.72
#